data_65f38af490e2128f1a02eda5e930d8f4
#
_entry.id   65f38af490e2128f1a02eda5e930d8f4
#
_cell.length_a   1.000
_cell.length_b   1.000
_cell.length_c   1.000
_cell.angle_alpha   90.00
_cell.angle_beta   90.00
_cell.angle_gamma   90.00
#
_symmetry.space_group_name_H-M   'P 1'
#
loop_
_entity.id
_entity.type
_entity.pdbx_description
1 polymer ?
#
loop_
_entity_poly.entity_id
_entity_poly.type
_entity_poly.pdbx_seq_one_letter_code
_entity_poly.pdbx_strand_id
1 'polypeptide(L)'
;MTTVPSETAGWFGHPRGLSTLFFTEMWVRFSYYGMRAFLILYMTAPVAAGGLGFDVPRASSVYGTYTGSVWVTPILGGLVADRILGAYRSVLLGGIVIALGHFTLALRALPFFYTGLALIVIGTGLLKPNATTLVGSLYDEQDARRDAGFSIFYMGINLGAFIGPLLAGGLAQKVDWHLGFACAGVGMTLGLIQYVLGRDRLRPAMERVASRVRRAAPVAGAPARAGGGAILGFTPIEWGRIAAVVVFFVFAALFWAAYEQAASTLNLFVDRYADRTVLGWTVPSSWFVAIQPLFVILLSGVFAWLWVWLGPREPSTPAKFSLGLLFVGLSFVLLLPAGAIAQRGGGVLVSSLWLVGAYFLQVVGELCLSPVGNSAVTKLAPPRIVGMMMGVWFLSIGAGNKLAGWVAGLSASVPLTTLFGALAAVTLVAALVLFLLLQPVRRLMGGVH
;
A
#
# COMPACT_ATOMS: atom_id res chain seq x y z
N MET A 1 36.65 -15.12 -20.10
CA MET A 1 36.01 -14.25 -19.10
C MET A 1 35.97 -12.85 -19.67
N THR A 2 34.91 -12.49 -20.38
CA THR A 2 34.67 -11.13 -20.86
C THR A 2 34.03 -10.37 -19.71
N THR A 3 34.81 -9.50 -19.06
CA THR A 3 34.31 -8.54 -18.08
C THR A 3 33.32 -7.63 -18.79
N VAL A 4 32.03 -7.84 -18.54
CA VAL A 4 30.99 -6.85 -18.87
C VAL A 4 31.40 -5.57 -18.14
N PRO A 5 31.49 -4.41 -18.83
CA PRO A 5 31.83 -3.18 -18.16
C PRO A 5 30.81 -2.95 -17.04
N SER A 6 31.28 -2.77 -15.82
CA SER A 6 30.49 -2.30 -14.70
C SER A 6 29.86 -0.98 -15.18
N GLU A 7 28.54 -0.96 -15.47
CA GLU A 7 27.84 0.27 -15.75
C GLU A 7 28.16 1.23 -14.60
N THR A 8 28.91 2.27 -14.93
CA THR A 8 29.40 3.27 -13.99
C THR A 8 28.23 3.74 -13.14
N ALA A 9 28.39 3.58 -11.84
CA ALA A 9 27.47 3.97 -10.80
C ALA A 9 26.89 5.37 -11.08
N GLY A 10 25.63 5.41 -11.56
CA GLY A 10 25.07 6.67 -12.06
C GLY A 10 24.26 7.45 -11.05
N TRP A 11 23.76 6.81 -9.99
CA TRP A 11 22.91 7.44 -8.98
C TRP A 11 23.05 6.74 -7.63
N PHE A 12 23.73 7.37 -6.68
CA PHE A 12 24.07 6.79 -5.37
C PHE A 12 24.68 5.37 -5.44
N GLY A 13 25.53 5.11 -6.44
CA GLY A 13 26.14 3.79 -6.62
C GLY A 13 25.24 2.74 -7.31
N HIS A 14 24.05 3.10 -7.76
CA HIS A 14 23.06 2.22 -8.38
C HIS A 14 22.92 2.47 -9.89
N PRO A 15 22.33 1.53 -10.66
CA PRO A 15 22.04 1.72 -12.09
C PRO A 15 21.17 2.97 -12.32
N ARG A 16 21.47 3.72 -13.38
CA ARG A 16 20.75 4.98 -13.71
C ARG A 16 19.24 4.79 -13.87
N GLY A 17 18.78 3.60 -14.29
CA GLY A 17 17.36 3.26 -14.38
C GLY A 17 16.61 3.34 -13.05
N LEU A 18 17.30 3.17 -11.91
CA LEU A 18 16.68 3.27 -10.59
C LEU A 18 16.14 4.70 -10.34
N SER A 19 16.87 5.75 -10.73
CA SER A 19 16.37 7.12 -10.59
C SER A 19 15.09 7.36 -11.39
N THR A 20 15.03 6.79 -12.60
CA THR A 20 13.82 6.88 -13.43
C THR A 20 12.63 6.21 -12.75
N LEU A 21 12.80 5.00 -12.21
CA LEU A 21 11.72 4.29 -11.54
C LEU A 21 11.37 4.90 -10.18
N PHE A 22 12.33 5.41 -9.43
CA PHE A 22 12.11 6.14 -8.17
C PHE A 22 11.18 7.33 -8.38
N PHE A 23 11.52 8.24 -9.28
CA PHE A 23 10.69 9.43 -9.53
C PHE A 23 9.37 9.09 -10.19
N THR A 24 9.32 8.07 -11.06
CA THR A 24 8.05 7.61 -11.63
C THR A 24 7.12 7.12 -10.53
N GLU A 25 7.60 6.23 -9.66
CA GLU A 25 6.77 5.72 -8.56
C GLU A 25 6.41 6.82 -7.57
N MET A 26 7.32 7.75 -7.26
CA MET A 26 7.03 8.92 -6.44
C MET A 26 5.83 9.71 -6.99
N TRP A 27 5.78 9.99 -8.29
CA TRP A 27 4.65 10.69 -8.91
C TRP A 27 3.37 9.87 -8.96
N VAL A 28 3.48 8.55 -9.19
CA VAL A 28 2.33 7.61 -9.09
C VAL A 28 1.73 7.65 -7.68
N ARG A 29 2.59 7.62 -6.66
CA ARG A 29 2.13 7.68 -5.25
C ARG A 29 1.62 9.05 -4.86
N PHE A 30 2.26 10.11 -5.35
CA PHE A 30 1.75 11.46 -5.23
C PHE A 30 0.30 11.56 -5.73
N SER A 31 0.04 11.09 -6.94
CA SER A 31 -1.29 11.15 -7.54
C SER A 31 -2.32 10.32 -6.76
N TYR A 32 -1.97 9.08 -6.42
CA TYR A 32 -2.86 8.16 -5.72
C TYR A 32 -3.17 8.61 -4.28
N TYR A 33 -2.13 8.82 -3.46
CA TYR A 33 -2.30 9.21 -2.05
C TYR A 33 -2.78 10.65 -1.91
N GLY A 34 -2.38 11.53 -2.82
CA GLY A 34 -2.88 12.90 -2.87
C GLY A 34 -4.39 12.94 -3.06
N MET A 35 -4.91 12.26 -4.07
CA MET A 35 -6.35 12.15 -4.33
C MET A 35 -7.07 11.41 -3.19
N ARG A 36 -6.52 10.29 -2.75
CA ARG A 36 -7.11 9.45 -1.71
C ARG A 36 -7.32 10.20 -0.39
N ALA A 37 -6.42 11.12 -0.05
CA ALA A 37 -6.48 11.87 1.21
C ALA A 37 -7.72 12.76 1.35
N PHE A 38 -8.31 13.21 0.26
CA PHE A 38 -9.52 14.02 0.30
C PHE A 38 -10.75 13.34 -0.33
N LEU A 39 -10.60 12.15 -0.91
CA LEU A 39 -11.67 11.47 -1.64
C LEU A 39 -12.94 11.26 -0.80
N ILE A 40 -12.80 10.77 0.44
CA ILE A 40 -13.95 10.55 1.33
C ILE A 40 -14.58 11.89 1.77
N LEU A 41 -13.75 12.92 1.97
CA LEU A 41 -14.20 14.26 2.34
C LEU A 41 -15.00 14.89 1.20
N TYR A 42 -14.52 14.78 -0.05
CA TYR A 42 -15.23 15.22 -1.25
C TYR A 42 -16.60 14.53 -1.40
N MET A 43 -16.64 13.20 -1.20
CA MET A 43 -17.89 12.45 -1.32
C MET A 43 -18.91 12.87 -0.25
N THR A 44 -18.47 13.19 0.96
CA THR A 44 -19.36 13.55 2.09
C THR A 44 -19.62 15.05 2.22
N ALA A 45 -18.82 15.90 1.56
CA ALA A 45 -19.03 17.35 1.56
C ALA A 45 -20.39 17.70 0.92
N PRO A 46 -21.11 18.71 1.45
CA PRO A 46 -22.36 19.17 0.89
C PRO A 46 -22.21 19.59 -0.58
N VAL A 47 -23.26 19.39 -1.38
CA VAL A 47 -23.30 19.82 -2.79
C VAL A 47 -23.06 21.33 -2.92
N ALA A 48 -23.61 22.13 -2.00
CA ALA A 48 -23.36 23.57 -1.94
C ALA A 48 -21.89 23.95 -1.72
N ALA A 49 -21.08 23.04 -1.12
CA ALA A 49 -19.65 23.19 -0.97
C ALA A 49 -18.85 22.49 -2.10
N GLY A 50 -19.49 22.15 -3.20
CA GLY A 50 -18.88 21.50 -4.37
C GLY A 50 -18.60 20.01 -4.20
N GLY A 51 -19.06 19.37 -3.11
CA GLY A 51 -18.96 17.93 -2.88
C GLY A 51 -20.09 17.14 -3.50
N LEU A 52 -20.12 15.81 -3.26
CA LEU A 52 -21.16 14.92 -3.79
C LEU A 52 -22.39 14.78 -2.88
N GLY A 53 -22.33 15.22 -1.62
CA GLY A 53 -23.41 15.11 -0.66
C GLY A 53 -23.81 13.67 -0.31
N PHE A 54 -22.89 12.70 -0.46
CA PHE A 54 -23.17 11.32 -0.08
C PHE A 54 -23.22 11.20 1.44
N ASP A 55 -24.11 10.34 1.93
CA ASP A 55 -24.01 9.90 3.32
C ASP A 55 -22.71 9.10 3.58
N VAL A 56 -22.33 9.00 4.85
CA VAL A 56 -21.09 8.32 5.22
C VAL A 56 -21.06 6.85 4.82
N PRO A 57 -22.17 6.07 4.97
CA PRO A 57 -22.19 4.67 4.53
C PRO A 57 -21.92 4.51 3.03
N ARG A 58 -22.58 5.31 2.18
CA ARG A 58 -22.38 5.29 0.73
C ARG A 58 -20.97 5.70 0.35
N ALA A 59 -20.48 6.82 0.88
CA ALA A 59 -19.11 7.30 0.64
C ALA A 59 -18.07 6.25 1.04
N SER A 60 -18.23 5.65 2.20
CA SER A 60 -17.31 4.62 2.73
C SER A 60 -17.36 3.34 1.91
N SER A 61 -18.53 2.92 1.42
CA SER A 61 -18.68 1.76 0.53
C SER A 61 -17.96 1.99 -0.81
N VAL A 62 -18.13 3.16 -1.42
CA VAL A 62 -17.41 3.54 -2.66
C VAL A 62 -15.90 3.58 -2.40
N TYR A 63 -15.49 4.24 -1.33
CA TYR A 63 -14.09 4.34 -0.93
C TYR A 63 -13.43 2.96 -0.76
N GLY A 64 -14.02 2.09 0.05
CA GLY A 64 -13.49 0.75 0.33
C GLY A 64 -13.51 -0.16 -0.91
N THR A 65 -14.51 -0.01 -1.80
CA THR A 65 -14.55 -0.75 -3.08
C THR A 65 -13.43 -0.28 -3.99
N TYR A 66 -13.26 1.02 -4.16
CA TYR A 66 -12.20 1.62 -4.96
C TYR A 66 -10.81 1.20 -4.47
N THR A 67 -10.51 1.47 -3.20
CA THR A 67 -9.19 1.17 -2.62
C THR A 67 -8.90 -0.32 -2.57
N GLY A 68 -9.88 -1.17 -2.30
CA GLY A 68 -9.75 -2.62 -2.37
C GLY A 68 -9.46 -3.12 -3.79
N SER A 69 -10.16 -2.60 -4.79
CA SER A 69 -9.98 -2.99 -6.21
C SER A 69 -8.59 -2.66 -6.75
N VAL A 70 -7.98 -1.57 -6.29
CA VAL A 70 -6.60 -1.19 -6.65
C VAL A 70 -5.56 -2.27 -6.28
N TRP A 71 -5.86 -3.13 -5.30
CA TRP A 71 -4.98 -4.22 -4.88
C TRP A 71 -5.30 -5.57 -5.55
N VAL A 72 -6.48 -5.70 -6.14
CA VAL A 72 -6.91 -6.91 -6.88
C VAL A 72 -6.45 -6.86 -8.34
N THR A 73 -6.60 -5.73 -9.00
CA THR A 73 -6.32 -5.56 -10.43
C THR A 73 -4.86 -5.79 -10.86
N PRO A 74 -3.82 -5.62 -10.01
CA PRO A 74 -2.44 -5.96 -10.36
C PRO A 74 -2.23 -7.43 -10.78
N ILE A 75 -3.06 -8.35 -10.30
CA ILE A 75 -3.01 -9.76 -10.71
C ILE A 75 -3.30 -9.90 -12.21
N LEU A 76 -4.35 -9.22 -12.68
CA LEU A 76 -4.74 -9.21 -14.09
C LEU A 76 -3.75 -8.42 -14.94
N GLY A 77 -3.28 -7.28 -14.42
CA GLY A 77 -2.33 -6.41 -15.13
C GLY A 77 -0.97 -7.08 -15.37
N GLY A 78 -0.49 -7.90 -14.43
CA GLY A 78 0.70 -8.72 -14.61
C GLY A 78 0.53 -9.72 -15.76
N LEU A 79 -0.61 -10.43 -15.81
CA LEU A 79 -0.91 -11.38 -16.90
C LEU A 79 -0.97 -10.70 -18.28
N VAL A 80 -1.55 -9.52 -18.36
CA VAL A 80 -1.62 -8.72 -19.61
C VAL A 80 -0.22 -8.29 -20.03
N ALA A 81 0.61 -7.88 -19.08
CA ALA A 81 1.98 -7.48 -19.36
C ALA A 81 2.82 -8.65 -19.89
N ASP A 82 2.74 -9.81 -19.25
CA ASP A 82 3.56 -10.97 -19.60
C ASP A 82 3.21 -11.55 -20.97
N ARG A 83 1.94 -11.46 -21.38
CA ARG A 83 1.46 -12.10 -22.64
C ARG A 83 1.36 -11.15 -23.82
N ILE A 84 1.14 -9.85 -23.59
CA ILE A 84 0.71 -8.93 -24.67
C ILE A 84 1.61 -7.70 -24.76
N LEU A 85 1.79 -6.96 -23.66
CA LEU A 85 2.34 -5.60 -23.71
C LEU A 85 3.84 -5.52 -23.39
N GLY A 86 4.33 -6.41 -22.53
CA GLY A 86 5.63 -6.27 -21.87
C GLY A 86 5.63 -5.20 -20.77
N ALA A 87 6.58 -5.32 -19.83
CA ALA A 87 6.60 -4.50 -18.61
C ALA A 87 6.64 -2.98 -18.87
N TYR A 88 7.49 -2.51 -19.80
CA TYR A 88 7.63 -1.08 -20.10
C TYR A 88 6.32 -0.46 -20.61
N ARG A 89 5.69 -1.10 -21.60
CA ARG A 89 4.44 -0.59 -22.19
C ARG A 89 3.29 -0.66 -21.19
N SER A 90 3.26 -1.66 -20.33
CA SER A 90 2.23 -1.79 -19.28
C SER A 90 2.34 -0.67 -18.25
N VAL A 91 3.56 -0.27 -17.84
CA VAL A 91 3.76 0.90 -16.97
C VAL A 91 3.30 2.17 -17.68
N LEU A 92 3.69 2.37 -18.94
CA LEU A 92 3.33 3.58 -19.71
C LEU A 92 1.82 3.69 -19.92
N LEU A 93 1.17 2.65 -20.43
CA LEU A 93 -0.28 2.64 -20.66
C LEU A 93 -1.07 2.74 -19.35
N GLY A 94 -0.63 2.01 -18.31
CA GLY A 94 -1.22 2.11 -16.99
C GLY A 94 -1.16 3.54 -16.44
N GLY A 95 -0.03 4.18 -16.59
CA GLY A 95 0.15 5.58 -16.18
C GLY A 95 -0.71 6.57 -16.97
N ILE A 96 -0.84 6.39 -18.29
CA ILE A 96 -1.73 7.21 -19.13
C ILE A 96 -3.19 7.05 -18.66
N VAL A 97 -3.63 5.83 -18.41
CA VAL A 97 -5.00 5.54 -17.95
C VAL A 97 -5.25 6.14 -16.55
N ILE A 98 -4.25 6.10 -15.65
CA ILE A 98 -4.35 6.78 -14.33
C ILE A 98 -4.46 8.30 -14.50
N ALA A 99 -3.62 8.91 -15.35
CA ALA A 99 -3.69 10.36 -15.59
C ALA A 99 -5.05 10.77 -16.15
N LEU A 100 -5.56 10.06 -17.15
CA LEU A 100 -6.89 10.26 -17.69
C LEU A 100 -7.97 10.11 -16.61
N GLY A 101 -7.83 9.12 -15.72
CA GLY A 101 -8.73 8.94 -14.59
C GLY A 101 -8.76 10.15 -13.66
N HIS A 102 -7.62 10.71 -13.28
CA HIS A 102 -7.56 11.91 -12.45
C HIS A 102 -8.15 13.15 -13.14
N PHE A 103 -7.88 13.36 -14.42
CA PHE A 103 -8.51 14.46 -15.17
C PHE A 103 -10.01 14.24 -15.36
N THR A 104 -10.47 13.00 -15.50
CA THR A 104 -11.90 12.67 -15.53
C THR A 104 -12.57 13.00 -14.19
N LEU A 105 -11.92 12.72 -13.04
CA LEU A 105 -12.40 13.14 -11.72
C LEU A 105 -12.48 14.65 -11.54
N ALA A 106 -11.68 15.42 -12.29
CA ALA A 106 -11.73 16.88 -12.28
C ALA A 106 -12.98 17.44 -13.00
N LEU A 107 -13.76 16.61 -13.69
CA LEU A 107 -15.03 17.00 -14.30
C LEU A 107 -16.17 16.85 -13.29
N ARG A 108 -17.10 17.84 -13.26
CA ARG A 108 -18.09 18.00 -12.17
C ARG A 108 -19.31 17.07 -12.20
N ALA A 109 -19.46 16.19 -13.21
CA ALA A 109 -20.62 15.31 -13.29
C ALA A 109 -20.36 13.94 -12.66
N LEU A 110 -21.36 13.39 -11.96
CA LEU A 110 -21.29 12.12 -11.26
C LEU A 110 -20.83 10.92 -12.13
N PRO A 111 -21.21 10.78 -13.41
CA PRO A 111 -20.68 9.71 -14.26
C PRO A 111 -19.15 9.78 -14.42
N PHE A 112 -18.58 10.98 -14.52
CA PHE A 112 -17.13 11.17 -14.61
C PHE A 112 -16.40 10.78 -13.32
N PHE A 113 -17.06 10.98 -12.17
CA PHE A 113 -16.53 10.53 -10.89
C PHE A 113 -16.29 9.00 -10.87
N TYR A 114 -17.32 8.21 -11.19
CA TYR A 114 -17.18 6.74 -11.22
C TYR A 114 -16.25 6.27 -12.33
N THR A 115 -16.32 6.87 -13.51
CA THR A 115 -15.43 6.56 -14.64
C THR A 115 -13.96 6.84 -14.27
N GLY A 116 -13.69 7.98 -13.64
CA GLY A 116 -12.34 8.33 -13.19
C GLY A 116 -11.77 7.33 -12.18
N LEU A 117 -12.57 6.93 -11.18
CA LEU A 117 -12.17 5.88 -10.23
C LEU A 117 -11.86 4.54 -10.93
N ALA A 118 -12.73 4.12 -11.87
CA ALA A 118 -12.53 2.88 -12.63
C ALA A 118 -11.25 2.93 -13.48
N LEU A 119 -10.98 4.05 -14.15
CA LEU A 119 -9.75 4.24 -14.94
C LEU A 119 -8.51 4.15 -14.05
N ILE A 120 -8.51 4.77 -12.86
CA ILE A 120 -7.38 4.69 -11.93
C ILE A 120 -7.15 3.24 -11.46
N VAL A 121 -8.21 2.48 -11.17
CA VAL A 121 -8.13 1.06 -10.80
C VAL A 121 -7.50 0.24 -11.92
N ILE A 122 -7.97 0.39 -13.16
CA ILE A 122 -7.45 -0.34 -14.34
C ILE A 122 -5.98 0.02 -14.59
N GLY A 123 -5.67 1.33 -14.60
CA GLY A 123 -4.32 1.81 -14.85
C GLY A 123 -3.34 1.37 -13.77
N THR A 124 -3.74 1.38 -12.50
CA THR A 124 -2.90 0.90 -11.39
C THR A 124 -2.63 -0.60 -11.51
N GLY A 125 -3.63 -1.37 -11.95
CA GLY A 125 -3.46 -2.80 -12.23
C GLY A 125 -2.34 -3.06 -13.23
N LEU A 126 -2.28 -2.31 -14.32
CA LEU A 126 -1.24 -2.42 -15.34
C LEU A 126 0.12 -1.91 -14.86
N LEU A 127 0.17 -0.79 -14.13
CA LEU A 127 1.41 -0.12 -13.77
C LEU A 127 2.16 -0.83 -12.64
N LYS A 128 1.48 -1.09 -11.52
CA LYS A 128 2.10 -1.45 -10.24
C LYS A 128 2.98 -2.70 -10.28
N PRO A 129 2.52 -3.87 -10.79
CA PRO A 129 3.35 -5.07 -10.83
C PRO A 129 4.56 -4.91 -11.74
N ASN A 130 4.40 -4.17 -12.84
CA ASN A 130 5.40 -4.03 -13.88
C ASN A 130 6.51 -3.02 -13.50
N ALA A 131 6.20 -1.97 -12.75
CA ALA A 131 7.19 -1.07 -12.18
C ALA A 131 8.14 -1.83 -11.23
N THR A 132 7.60 -2.66 -10.34
CA THR A 132 8.39 -3.50 -9.43
C THR A 132 9.24 -4.52 -10.18
N THR A 133 8.71 -5.13 -11.25
CA THR A 133 9.45 -6.05 -12.12
C THR A 133 10.64 -5.35 -12.78
N LEU A 134 10.47 -4.12 -13.28
CA LEU A 134 11.55 -3.34 -13.87
C LEU A 134 12.64 -3.02 -12.84
N VAL A 135 12.28 -2.62 -11.61
CA VAL A 135 13.27 -2.39 -10.53
C VAL A 135 14.11 -3.64 -10.29
N GLY A 136 13.46 -4.78 -10.07
CA GLY A 136 14.18 -6.04 -9.84
C GLY A 136 15.06 -6.47 -11.04
N SER A 137 14.73 -6.02 -12.25
CA SER A 137 15.48 -6.36 -13.47
C SER A 137 16.62 -5.38 -13.79
N LEU A 138 16.77 -4.30 -13.02
CA LEU A 138 17.96 -3.46 -13.07
C LEU A 138 19.21 -4.14 -12.51
N TYR A 139 19.03 -5.15 -11.66
CA TYR A 139 20.07 -5.87 -10.96
C TYR A 139 20.15 -7.32 -11.42
N ASP A 140 21.35 -7.88 -11.36
CA ASP A 140 21.53 -9.33 -11.47
C ASP A 140 21.03 -10.03 -10.19
N GLU A 141 20.72 -11.32 -10.27
CA GLU A 141 20.12 -12.06 -9.15
C GLU A 141 21.03 -12.12 -7.92
N GLN A 142 22.34 -12.05 -8.13
CA GLN A 142 23.37 -12.09 -7.08
C GLN A 142 23.95 -10.70 -6.73
N ASP A 143 23.40 -9.62 -7.29
CA ASP A 143 23.90 -8.25 -7.02
C ASP A 143 23.52 -7.83 -5.59
N ALA A 144 24.51 -7.69 -4.71
CA ALA A 144 24.32 -7.27 -3.32
C ALA A 144 23.62 -5.90 -3.17
N ARG A 145 23.63 -5.05 -4.21
CA ARG A 145 22.98 -3.74 -4.20
C ARG A 145 21.46 -3.81 -4.45
N ARG A 146 20.94 -4.97 -4.84
CA ARG A 146 19.54 -5.14 -5.22
C ARG A 146 18.58 -4.74 -4.09
N ASP A 147 18.83 -5.20 -2.87
CA ASP A 147 17.97 -4.90 -1.71
C ASP A 147 18.01 -3.42 -1.34
N ALA A 148 19.18 -2.80 -1.40
CA ALA A 148 19.33 -1.35 -1.22
C ALA A 148 18.59 -0.56 -2.33
N GLY A 149 18.61 -1.04 -3.58
CA GLY A 149 17.85 -0.47 -4.69
C GLY A 149 16.34 -0.51 -4.46
N PHE A 150 15.81 -1.61 -3.94
CA PHE A 150 14.40 -1.70 -3.53
C PHE A 150 14.07 -0.77 -2.36
N SER A 151 14.98 -0.61 -1.41
CA SER A 151 14.81 0.34 -0.29
C SER A 151 14.74 1.79 -0.78
N ILE A 152 15.59 2.17 -1.72
CA ILE A 152 15.53 3.49 -2.37
C ILE A 152 14.22 3.67 -3.13
N PHE A 153 13.79 2.67 -3.90
CA PHE A 153 12.50 2.70 -4.60
C PHE A 153 11.33 2.86 -3.64
N TYR A 154 11.35 2.16 -2.49
CA TYR A 154 10.34 2.28 -1.44
C TYR A 154 10.32 3.67 -0.78
N MET A 155 11.49 4.32 -0.65
CA MET A 155 11.57 5.71 -0.19
C MET A 155 10.83 6.65 -1.15
N GLY A 156 10.93 6.45 -2.48
CA GLY A 156 10.15 7.19 -3.47
C GLY A 156 8.64 7.05 -3.29
N ILE A 157 8.17 5.83 -2.96
CA ILE A 157 6.76 5.56 -2.62
C ILE A 157 6.30 6.47 -1.48
N ASN A 158 7.04 6.48 -0.36
CA ASN A 158 6.66 7.24 0.82
C ASN A 158 6.81 8.75 0.64
N LEU A 159 7.80 9.19 -0.13
CA LEU A 159 7.95 10.62 -0.47
C LEU A 159 6.75 11.13 -1.28
N GLY A 160 6.29 10.37 -2.28
CA GLY A 160 5.08 10.70 -3.03
C GLY A 160 3.83 10.69 -2.15
N ALA A 161 3.71 9.68 -1.28
CA ALA A 161 2.60 9.56 -0.34
C ALA A 161 2.58 10.66 0.73
N PHE A 162 3.74 11.25 1.06
CA PHE A 162 3.85 12.40 1.95
C PHE A 162 3.47 13.71 1.24
N ILE A 163 4.04 13.98 0.07
CA ILE A 163 3.85 15.27 -0.63
C ILE A 163 2.44 15.35 -1.26
N GLY A 164 1.89 14.23 -1.74
CA GLY A 164 0.59 14.20 -2.42
C GLY A 164 -0.55 14.81 -1.60
N PRO A 165 -0.85 14.34 -0.38
CA PRO A 165 -1.86 14.91 0.49
C PRO A 165 -1.65 16.40 0.79
N LEU A 166 -0.39 16.83 0.93
CA LEU A 166 -0.07 18.24 1.22
C LEU A 166 -0.46 19.15 0.05
N LEU A 167 -0.11 18.79 -1.18
CA LEU A 167 -0.39 19.62 -2.34
C LEU A 167 -1.80 19.38 -2.88
N ALA A 168 -2.15 18.18 -3.29
CA ALA A 168 -3.45 17.90 -3.89
C ALA A 168 -4.59 18.02 -2.87
N GLY A 169 -4.40 17.52 -1.63
CA GLY A 169 -5.37 17.66 -0.56
C GLY A 169 -5.52 19.11 -0.08
N GLY A 170 -4.42 19.87 -0.01
CA GLY A 170 -4.45 21.29 0.30
C GLY A 170 -5.23 22.10 -0.72
N LEU A 171 -4.97 21.89 -2.02
CA LEU A 171 -5.73 22.51 -3.11
C LEU A 171 -7.21 22.12 -3.06
N ALA A 172 -7.51 20.85 -2.85
CA ALA A 172 -8.87 20.35 -2.78
C ALA A 172 -9.70 21.05 -1.69
N GLN A 173 -9.14 21.18 -0.47
CA GLN A 173 -9.87 21.70 0.67
C GLN A 173 -9.84 23.22 0.81
N LYS A 174 -8.81 23.90 0.29
CA LYS A 174 -8.65 25.36 0.45
C LYS A 174 -9.09 26.14 -0.79
N VAL A 175 -9.16 25.51 -1.95
CA VAL A 175 -9.50 26.20 -3.21
C VAL A 175 -10.73 25.56 -3.87
N ASP A 176 -10.59 24.34 -4.43
CA ASP A 176 -11.66 23.60 -5.10
C ASP A 176 -11.30 22.11 -5.18
N TRP A 177 -12.27 21.23 -4.93
CA TRP A 177 -12.08 19.78 -4.96
C TRP A 177 -11.54 19.27 -6.30
N HIS A 178 -12.00 19.84 -7.41
CA HIS A 178 -11.63 19.43 -8.75
C HIS A 178 -10.21 19.86 -9.12
N LEU A 179 -9.71 20.95 -8.53
CA LEU A 179 -8.28 21.33 -8.62
C LEU A 179 -7.39 20.32 -7.89
N GLY A 180 -7.87 19.75 -6.78
CA GLY A 180 -7.15 18.65 -6.13
C GLY A 180 -7.01 17.42 -7.03
N PHE A 181 -8.07 17.01 -7.71
CA PHE A 181 -8.03 15.91 -8.71
C PHE A 181 -7.14 16.26 -9.90
N ALA A 182 -7.24 17.48 -10.44
CA ALA A 182 -6.38 17.95 -11.53
C ALA A 182 -4.90 17.96 -11.13
N CYS A 183 -4.57 18.41 -9.91
CA CYS A 183 -3.22 18.38 -9.36
C CYS A 183 -2.65 16.95 -9.34
N ALA A 184 -3.45 15.96 -8.92
CA ALA A 184 -3.04 14.56 -8.97
C ALA A 184 -2.80 14.10 -10.43
N GLY A 185 -3.63 14.53 -11.37
CA GLY A 185 -3.47 14.27 -12.81
C GLY A 185 -2.19 14.88 -13.39
N VAL A 186 -1.90 16.13 -13.02
CA VAL A 186 -0.64 16.82 -13.41
C VAL A 186 0.57 16.08 -12.87
N GLY A 187 0.57 15.71 -11.57
CA GLY A 187 1.63 14.91 -10.97
C GLY A 187 1.88 13.60 -11.71
N MET A 188 0.80 12.86 -12.04
CA MET A 188 0.91 11.63 -12.82
C MET A 188 1.50 11.89 -14.22
N THR A 189 1.10 12.99 -14.89
CA THR A 189 1.61 13.37 -16.20
C THR A 189 3.12 13.70 -16.14
N LEU A 190 3.57 14.42 -15.11
CA LEU A 190 5.00 14.67 -14.88
C LEU A 190 5.78 13.36 -14.71
N GLY A 191 5.22 12.41 -13.96
CA GLY A 191 5.79 11.07 -13.82
C GLY A 191 5.90 10.32 -15.15
N LEU A 192 4.90 10.43 -16.03
CA LEU A 192 4.91 9.82 -17.36
C LEU A 192 5.96 10.49 -18.28
N ILE A 193 6.04 11.81 -18.30
CA ILE A 193 7.06 12.53 -19.08
C ILE A 193 8.45 12.06 -18.65
N GLN A 194 8.70 12.04 -17.35
CA GLN A 194 9.99 11.62 -16.80
C GLN A 194 10.27 10.14 -17.10
N TYR A 195 9.26 9.27 -17.09
CA TYR A 195 9.38 7.85 -17.44
C TYR A 195 9.78 7.66 -18.92
N VAL A 196 9.13 8.39 -19.82
CA VAL A 196 9.43 8.34 -21.27
C VAL A 196 10.82 8.89 -21.55
N LEU A 197 11.20 10.04 -20.96
CA LEU A 197 12.53 10.63 -21.10
C LEU A 197 13.64 9.73 -20.52
N GLY A 198 13.29 8.92 -19.50
CA GLY A 198 14.21 7.96 -18.89
C GLY A 198 14.30 6.60 -19.61
N ARG A 199 13.63 6.39 -20.75
CA ARG A 199 13.52 5.11 -21.45
C ARG A 199 14.85 4.41 -21.70
N ASP A 200 15.85 5.16 -22.17
CA ASP A 200 17.17 4.59 -22.50
C ASP A 200 17.89 4.05 -21.26
N ARG A 201 17.66 4.65 -20.10
CA ARG A 201 18.18 4.16 -18.80
C ARG A 201 17.52 2.85 -18.37
N LEU A 202 16.33 2.53 -18.88
CA LEU A 202 15.57 1.33 -18.56
C LEU A 202 15.83 0.19 -19.56
N ARG A 203 16.53 0.46 -20.68
CA ARG A 203 16.77 -0.52 -21.74
C ARG A 203 17.37 -1.83 -21.22
N PRO A 204 18.41 -1.83 -20.37
CA PRO A 204 18.97 -3.07 -19.83
C PRO A 204 17.94 -3.90 -19.03
N ALA A 205 17.11 -3.25 -18.22
CA ALA A 205 16.03 -3.94 -17.48
C ALA A 205 14.99 -4.53 -18.42
N MET A 206 14.59 -3.80 -19.47
CA MET A 206 13.63 -4.26 -20.46
C MET A 206 14.14 -5.50 -21.21
N GLU A 207 15.40 -5.53 -21.60
CA GLU A 207 16.03 -6.67 -22.29
C GLU A 207 16.12 -7.90 -21.39
N ARG A 208 16.45 -7.71 -20.09
CA ARG A 208 16.46 -8.80 -19.09
C ARG A 208 15.06 -9.37 -18.88
N VAL A 209 14.02 -8.54 -18.75
CA VAL A 209 12.63 -9.02 -18.65
C VAL A 209 12.25 -9.83 -19.88
N ALA A 210 12.52 -9.31 -21.09
CA ALA A 210 12.19 -10.00 -22.32
C ALA A 210 12.91 -11.35 -22.46
N SER A 211 14.18 -11.44 -22.02
CA SER A 211 14.94 -12.69 -22.04
C SER A 211 14.40 -13.71 -21.04
N ARG A 212 13.96 -13.28 -19.84
CA ARG A 212 13.33 -14.17 -18.84
C ARG A 212 12.00 -14.75 -19.35
N VAL A 213 11.15 -13.94 -19.95
CA VAL A 213 9.88 -14.38 -20.54
C VAL A 213 10.12 -15.42 -21.65
N ARG A 214 11.11 -15.20 -22.53
CA ARG A 214 11.47 -16.17 -23.59
C ARG A 214 11.99 -17.49 -23.03
N ARG A 215 12.76 -17.48 -21.93
CA ARG A 215 13.27 -18.70 -21.27
C ARG A 215 12.19 -19.45 -20.49
N ALA A 216 11.19 -18.75 -19.96
CA ALA A 216 10.06 -19.34 -19.24
C ALA A 216 8.98 -19.91 -20.17
N ALA A 217 9.03 -19.65 -21.47
CA ALA A 217 8.14 -20.27 -22.45
C ALA A 217 8.26 -21.80 -22.34
N PRO A 218 7.16 -22.57 -22.23
CA PRO A 218 7.22 -24.01 -22.04
C PRO A 218 7.99 -24.66 -23.18
N VAL A 219 9.08 -25.37 -22.87
CA VAL A 219 9.66 -26.32 -23.78
C VAL A 219 8.62 -27.42 -23.90
N ALA A 220 7.96 -27.51 -25.08
CA ALA A 220 7.01 -28.55 -25.36
C ALA A 220 7.68 -29.91 -25.12
N GLY A 221 7.22 -30.69 -24.14
CA GLY A 221 7.69 -32.01 -23.86
C GLY A 221 8.44 -32.28 -22.56
N ALA A 222 8.58 -31.30 -21.65
CA ALA A 222 9.18 -31.59 -20.34
C ALA A 222 8.16 -32.35 -19.45
N PRO A 223 8.49 -33.60 -19.00
CA PRO A 223 7.58 -34.36 -18.14
C PRO A 223 7.43 -33.67 -16.78
N ALA A 224 6.17 -33.51 -16.36
CA ALA A 224 5.85 -33.13 -14.97
C ALA A 224 6.44 -34.20 -14.05
N ARG A 225 7.47 -33.87 -13.26
CA ARG A 225 7.97 -34.74 -12.21
C ARG A 225 6.91 -34.83 -11.09
N ALA A 226 6.03 -35.82 -11.19
CA ALA A 226 5.17 -36.24 -10.10
C ALA A 226 6.04 -37.04 -9.09
N GLY A 227 6.46 -36.37 -8.02
CA GLY A 227 6.99 -37.05 -6.84
C GLY A 227 5.86 -37.76 -6.12
N GLY A 228 6.03 -39.05 -5.79
CA GLY A 228 5.03 -39.84 -5.09
C GLY A 228 4.59 -39.17 -3.77
N GLY A 229 3.29 -39.17 -3.50
CA GLY A 229 2.66 -38.64 -2.29
C GLY A 229 2.21 -37.17 -2.33
N ALA A 230 2.22 -36.53 -3.49
CA ALA A 230 1.83 -35.12 -3.65
C ALA A 230 0.32 -34.98 -3.91
N ILE A 231 -0.42 -34.38 -2.98
CA ILE A 231 -1.80 -33.94 -3.21
C ILE A 231 -1.77 -32.66 -4.05
N LEU A 232 -2.46 -32.67 -5.22
CA LEU A 232 -2.39 -31.58 -6.20
C LEU A 232 -0.94 -31.20 -6.62
N GLY A 233 -0.03 -32.19 -6.52
CA GLY A 233 1.38 -32.00 -6.84
C GLY A 233 2.21 -31.28 -5.78
N PHE A 234 1.71 -31.03 -4.56
CA PHE A 234 2.47 -30.42 -3.47
C PHE A 234 2.83 -31.44 -2.38
N THR A 235 4.03 -31.33 -1.85
CA THR A 235 4.48 -32.12 -0.69
C THR A 235 3.80 -31.67 0.60
N PRO A 236 3.76 -32.50 1.68
CA PRO A 236 3.22 -32.10 2.98
C PRO A 236 3.87 -30.83 3.55
N ILE A 237 5.18 -30.62 3.31
CA ILE A 237 5.91 -29.43 3.75
C ILE A 237 5.44 -28.20 2.98
N GLU A 238 5.25 -28.32 1.66
CA GLU A 238 4.72 -27.22 0.84
C GLU A 238 3.28 -26.85 1.24
N TRP A 239 2.43 -27.83 1.56
CA TRP A 239 1.10 -27.57 2.10
C TRP A 239 1.16 -26.85 3.45
N GLY A 240 2.08 -27.23 4.35
CA GLY A 240 2.31 -26.51 5.59
C GLY A 240 2.67 -25.03 5.35
N ARG A 241 3.59 -24.77 4.41
CA ARG A 241 3.99 -23.40 4.02
C ARG A 241 2.84 -22.60 3.40
N ILE A 242 2.04 -23.21 2.54
CA ILE A 242 0.83 -22.57 1.99
C ILE A 242 -0.14 -22.22 3.11
N ALA A 243 -0.37 -23.14 4.06
CA ALA A 243 -1.24 -22.89 5.22
C ALA A 243 -0.70 -21.73 6.09
N ALA A 244 0.62 -21.64 6.30
CA ALA A 244 1.23 -20.50 7.02
C ALA A 244 0.96 -19.17 6.29
N VAL A 245 1.05 -19.12 4.96
CA VAL A 245 0.73 -17.91 4.17
C VAL A 245 -0.75 -17.56 4.28
N VAL A 246 -1.67 -18.54 4.31
CA VAL A 246 -3.11 -18.29 4.53
C VAL A 246 -3.35 -17.71 5.93
N VAL A 247 -2.66 -18.20 6.96
CA VAL A 247 -2.71 -17.61 8.30
C VAL A 247 -2.25 -16.16 8.26
N PHE A 248 -1.09 -15.88 7.67
CA PHE A 248 -0.60 -14.50 7.53
C PHE A 248 -1.56 -13.61 6.74
N PHE A 249 -2.22 -14.14 5.70
CA PHE A 249 -3.25 -13.41 4.96
C PHE A 249 -4.38 -12.91 5.86
N VAL A 250 -4.93 -13.78 6.71
CA VAL A 250 -6.05 -13.42 7.60
C VAL A 250 -5.64 -12.31 8.57
N PHE A 251 -4.50 -12.48 9.25
CA PHE A 251 -4.02 -11.48 10.21
C PHE A 251 -3.58 -10.18 9.54
N ALA A 252 -3.00 -10.24 8.34
CA ALA A 252 -2.69 -9.05 7.55
C ALA A 252 -3.95 -8.31 7.10
N ALA A 253 -5.02 -9.01 6.69
CA ALA A 253 -6.29 -8.37 6.33
C ALA A 253 -6.92 -7.63 7.52
N LEU A 254 -6.86 -8.19 8.72
CA LEU A 254 -7.32 -7.53 9.96
C LEU A 254 -6.45 -6.30 10.29
N PHE A 255 -5.12 -6.43 10.15
CA PHE A 255 -4.20 -5.31 10.31
C PHE A 255 -4.54 -4.16 9.36
N TRP A 256 -4.65 -4.45 8.06
CA TRP A 256 -4.94 -3.44 7.06
C TRP A 256 -6.33 -2.84 7.21
N ALA A 257 -7.34 -3.62 7.67
CA ALA A 257 -8.66 -3.09 7.96
C ALA A 257 -8.65 -2.00 9.06
N ALA A 258 -7.78 -2.15 10.05
CA ALA A 258 -7.59 -1.17 11.11
C ALA A 258 -6.67 -0.03 10.66
N TYR A 259 -5.54 -0.32 10.02
CA TYR A 259 -4.57 0.67 9.54
C TYR A 259 -5.18 1.66 8.54
N GLU A 260 -5.99 1.17 7.61
CA GLU A 260 -6.62 1.95 6.54
C GLU A 260 -7.77 2.86 7.03
N GLN A 261 -8.11 2.81 8.32
CA GLN A 261 -9.01 3.80 8.93
C GLN A 261 -8.41 5.23 8.88
N ALA A 262 -7.09 5.37 8.75
CA ALA A 262 -6.42 6.66 8.68
C ALA A 262 -6.95 7.58 7.57
N ALA A 263 -7.23 7.03 6.40
CA ALA A 263 -7.72 7.81 5.26
C ALA A 263 -9.26 7.70 5.06
N SER A 264 -9.96 7.07 5.99
CA SER A 264 -11.42 6.93 6.01
C SER A 264 -12.02 7.48 7.31
N THR A 265 -12.24 6.64 8.32
CA THR A 265 -12.86 7.04 9.60
C THR A 265 -12.09 8.14 10.31
N LEU A 266 -10.76 7.99 10.42
CA LEU A 266 -9.94 8.96 11.14
C LEU A 266 -9.83 10.29 10.38
N ASN A 267 -9.86 10.25 9.05
CA ASN A 267 -9.89 11.46 8.23
C ASN A 267 -11.19 12.25 8.44
N LEU A 268 -12.35 11.57 8.47
CA LEU A 268 -13.64 12.17 8.82
C LEU A 268 -13.65 12.68 10.28
N PHE A 269 -13.01 11.93 11.20
CA PHE A 269 -12.87 12.34 12.59
C PHE A 269 -12.04 13.63 12.71
N VAL A 270 -10.91 13.70 12.02
CA VAL A 270 -10.08 14.92 11.97
C VAL A 270 -10.89 16.11 11.46
N ASP A 271 -11.61 15.91 10.36
CA ASP A 271 -12.35 16.99 9.72
C ASP A 271 -13.45 17.57 10.62
N ARG A 272 -14.15 16.73 11.38
CA ARG A 272 -15.32 17.08 12.16
C ARG A 272 -15.04 17.45 13.61
N TYR A 273 -14.03 16.84 14.22
CA TYR A 273 -13.87 16.88 15.68
C TYR A 273 -12.49 17.34 16.15
N ALA A 274 -11.45 17.33 15.29
CA ALA A 274 -10.11 17.70 15.73
C ALA A 274 -9.87 19.20 15.66
N ASP A 275 -9.19 19.75 16.68
CA ASP A 275 -8.59 21.07 16.60
C ASP A 275 -7.40 21.00 15.61
N ARG A 276 -7.57 21.67 14.50
CA ARG A 276 -6.60 21.74 13.39
C ARG A 276 -5.89 23.09 13.33
N THR A 277 -6.04 23.90 14.38
CA THR A 277 -5.46 25.25 14.41
C THR A 277 -4.00 25.17 14.87
N VAL A 278 -3.09 25.54 13.99
CA VAL A 278 -1.64 25.65 14.26
C VAL A 278 -1.20 27.06 13.96
N LEU A 279 -0.65 27.77 14.96
CA LEU A 279 -0.20 29.15 14.82
C LEU A 279 -1.25 30.10 14.18
N GLY A 280 -2.53 29.92 14.54
CA GLY A 280 -3.64 30.72 14.01
C GLY A 280 -4.13 30.34 12.61
N TRP A 281 -3.54 29.31 11.98
CA TRP A 281 -3.97 28.80 10.68
C TRP A 281 -4.62 27.42 10.80
N THR A 282 -5.76 27.22 10.12
CA THR A 282 -6.46 25.94 10.12
C THR A 282 -5.89 25.02 9.06
N VAL A 283 -5.20 23.97 9.49
CA VAL A 283 -4.60 22.92 8.65
C VAL A 283 -5.69 22.11 7.97
N PRO A 284 -5.58 21.81 6.65
CA PRO A 284 -6.49 20.87 5.97
C PRO A 284 -6.50 19.50 6.64
N SER A 285 -7.68 18.89 6.81
CA SER A 285 -7.79 17.56 7.42
C SER A 285 -7.06 16.47 6.58
N SER A 286 -7.05 16.62 5.26
CA SER A 286 -6.30 15.75 4.35
C SER A 286 -4.79 15.68 4.62
N TRP A 287 -4.19 16.70 5.23
CA TRP A 287 -2.76 16.72 5.56
C TRP A 287 -2.40 15.70 6.65
N PHE A 288 -3.34 15.35 7.52
CA PHE A 288 -3.11 14.36 8.56
C PHE A 288 -2.79 12.97 7.99
N VAL A 289 -3.29 12.65 6.79
CA VAL A 289 -2.94 11.39 6.10
C VAL A 289 -1.46 11.33 5.71
N ALA A 290 -0.79 12.50 5.55
CA ALA A 290 0.64 12.55 5.25
C ALA A 290 1.54 12.20 6.45
N ILE A 291 1.00 12.20 7.68
CA ILE A 291 1.77 11.90 8.90
C ILE A 291 2.28 10.46 8.90
N GLN A 292 1.48 9.50 8.44
CA GLN A 292 1.91 8.09 8.36
C GLN A 292 3.14 7.90 7.45
N PRO A 293 3.13 8.30 6.16
CA PRO A 293 4.33 8.17 5.32
C PRO A 293 5.52 8.97 5.86
N LEU A 294 5.31 10.10 6.53
CA LEU A 294 6.38 10.81 7.21
C LEU A 294 7.03 9.95 8.29
N PHE A 295 6.24 9.32 9.16
CA PHE A 295 6.77 8.41 10.18
C PHE A 295 7.43 7.18 9.55
N VAL A 296 6.91 6.63 8.44
CA VAL A 296 7.59 5.53 7.72
C VAL A 296 8.98 5.96 7.26
N ILE A 297 9.12 7.16 6.67
CA ILE A 297 10.43 7.68 6.23
C ILE A 297 11.39 7.80 7.42
N LEU A 298 10.93 8.36 8.54
CA LEU A 298 11.76 8.61 9.71
C LEU A 298 12.13 7.32 10.46
N LEU A 299 11.22 6.36 10.55
CA LEU A 299 11.39 5.19 11.40
C LEU A 299 11.93 3.96 10.65
N SER A 300 11.82 3.88 9.32
CA SER A 300 12.28 2.70 8.56
C SER A 300 13.75 2.39 8.77
N GLY A 301 14.61 3.41 8.82
CA GLY A 301 16.04 3.25 9.13
C GLY A 301 16.28 2.75 10.56
N VAL A 302 15.51 3.27 11.52
CA VAL A 302 15.58 2.87 12.94
C VAL A 302 15.18 1.39 13.08
N PHE A 303 14.11 0.96 12.41
CA PHE A 303 13.67 -0.44 12.46
C PHE A 303 14.63 -1.37 11.74
N ALA A 304 15.22 -0.97 10.61
CA ALA A 304 16.26 -1.76 9.95
C ALA A 304 17.47 -1.95 10.86
N TRP A 305 17.92 -0.88 11.53
CA TRP A 305 18.99 -0.97 12.53
C TRP A 305 18.59 -1.83 13.72
N LEU A 306 17.37 -1.70 14.25
CA LEU A 306 16.86 -2.45 15.40
C LEU A 306 16.89 -3.97 15.14
N TRP A 307 16.41 -4.43 13.97
CA TRP A 307 16.41 -5.84 13.63
C TRP A 307 17.83 -6.41 13.53
N VAL A 308 18.76 -5.67 12.92
CA VAL A 308 20.17 -6.07 12.85
C VAL A 308 20.80 -6.11 14.25
N TRP A 309 20.52 -5.10 15.10
CA TRP A 309 21.05 -5.02 16.46
C TRP A 309 20.55 -6.14 17.36
N LEU A 310 19.30 -6.55 17.23
CA LEU A 310 18.75 -7.68 17.98
C LEU A 310 19.38 -9.01 17.58
N GLY A 311 19.85 -9.17 16.36
CA GLY A 311 20.52 -10.37 15.88
C GLY A 311 19.80 -11.67 16.25
N PRO A 312 20.40 -12.58 17.04
CA PRO A 312 19.75 -13.85 17.45
C PRO A 312 18.50 -13.69 18.33
N ARG A 313 18.30 -12.51 18.92
CA ARG A 313 17.10 -12.19 19.73
C ARG A 313 15.97 -11.57 18.89
N GLU A 314 16.18 -11.45 17.61
CA GLU A 314 15.17 -10.92 16.69
C GLU A 314 13.86 -11.72 16.77
N PRO A 315 12.68 -11.07 16.96
CA PRO A 315 11.42 -11.79 17.02
C PRO A 315 11.16 -12.56 15.72
N SER A 316 10.62 -13.77 15.85
CA SER A 316 10.23 -14.58 14.68
C SER A 316 9.18 -13.88 13.82
N THR A 317 9.07 -14.25 12.55
CA THR A 317 8.09 -13.71 11.61
C THR A 317 6.67 -13.64 12.20
N PRO A 318 6.08 -14.72 12.77
CA PRO A 318 4.75 -14.63 13.38
C PRO A 318 4.71 -13.69 14.61
N ALA A 319 5.81 -13.59 15.37
CA ALA A 319 5.87 -12.65 16.51
C ALA A 319 5.85 -11.20 16.06
N LYS A 320 6.56 -10.86 14.98
CA LYS A 320 6.52 -9.52 14.38
C LYS A 320 5.11 -9.16 13.88
N PHE A 321 4.39 -10.11 13.29
CA PHE A 321 2.99 -9.92 12.91
C PHE A 321 2.09 -9.66 14.12
N SER A 322 2.28 -10.43 15.22
CA SER A 322 1.55 -10.21 16.47
C SER A 322 1.85 -8.81 17.04
N LEU A 323 3.11 -8.36 17.03
CA LEU A 323 3.48 -7.00 17.43
C LEU A 323 2.82 -5.94 16.53
N GLY A 324 2.76 -6.18 15.23
CA GLY A 324 2.08 -5.28 14.29
C GLY A 324 0.61 -5.05 14.68
N LEU A 325 -0.13 -6.14 14.92
CA LEU A 325 -1.52 -6.09 15.38
C LEU A 325 -1.67 -5.46 16.77
N LEU A 326 -0.74 -5.72 17.69
CA LEU A 326 -0.71 -5.11 19.01
C LEU A 326 -0.62 -3.58 18.92
N PHE A 327 0.35 -3.05 18.18
CA PHE A 327 0.54 -1.61 18.06
C PHE A 327 -0.63 -0.91 17.36
N VAL A 328 -1.21 -1.52 16.32
CA VAL A 328 -2.44 -0.99 15.70
C VAL A 328 -3.60 -1.02 16.70
N GLY A 329 -3.75 -2.08 17.49
CA GLY A 329 -4.76 -2.14 18.54
C GLY A 329 -4.58 -1.07 19.59
N LEU A 330 -3.36 -0.87 20.08
CA LEU A 330 -3.01 0.19 21.05
C LEU A 330 -3.28 1.60 20.50
N SER A 331 -3.14 1.80 19.16
CA SER A 331 -3.48 3.08 18.55
C SER A 331 -4.96 3.44 18.72
N PHE A 332 -5.85 2.45 18.64
CA PHE A 332 -7.29 2.67 18.86
C PHE A 332 -7.64 2.76 20.35
N VAL A 333 -6.93 2.07 21.24
CA VAL A 333 -7.04 2.29 22.69
C VAL A 333 -6.70 3.75 23.02
N LEU A 334 -5.61 4.28 22.44
CA LEU A 334 -5.21 5.67 22.59
C LEU A 334 -6.29 6.65 22.12
N LEU A 335 -7.09 6.29 21.11
CA LEU A 335 -8.16 7.15 20.57
C LEU A 335 -9.48 7.07 21.36
N LEU A 336 -9.64 6.16 22.32
CA LEU A 336 -10.88 6.06 23.13
C LEU A 336 -11.21 7.36 23.88
N PRO A 337 -10.28 7.99 24.61
CA PRO A 337 -10.55 9.29 25.26
C PRO A 337 -10.89 10.38 24.24
N ALA A 338 -10.21 10.41 23.10
CA ALA A 338 -10.48 11.35 22.02
C ALA A 338 -11.91 11.20 21.46
N GLY A 339 -12.35 9.95 21.23
CA GLY A 339 -13.72 9.64 20.85
C GLY A 339 -14.75 10.06 21.89
N ALA A 340 -14.46 9.84 23.17
CA ALA A 340 -15.33 10.24 24.26
C ALA A 340 -15.46 11.79 24.37
N ILE A 341 -14.39 12.52 24.16
CA ILE A 341 -14.40 14.00 24.14
C ILE A 341 -15.25 14.50 22.95
N ALA A 342 -15.03 13.93 21.75
CA ALA A 342 -15.78 14.29 20.56
C ALA A 342 -17.29 14.08 20.70
N GLN A 343 -17.71 13.09 21.49
CA GLN A 343 -19.12 12.75 21.73
C GLN A 343 -19.80 13.56 22.84
N ARG A 344 -19.04 14.32 23.64
CA ARG A 344 -19.64 15.17 24.70
C ARG A 344 -20.50 16.31 24.17
N GLY A 345 -20.36 16.65 22.88
CA GLY A 345 -21.06 17.79 22.29
C GLY A 345 -20.51 19.13 22.76
N GLY A 346 -21.30 20.19 22.57
CA GLY A 346 -20.92 21.55 23.04
C GLY A 346 -19.80 22.24 22.26
N GLY A 347 -19.42 21.70 21.08
CA GLY A 347 -18.38 22.31 20.22
C GLY A 347 -16.95 22.13 20.71
N VAL A 348 -16.72 21.23 21.68
CA VAL A 348 -15.36 20.93 22.17
C VAL A 348 -14.58 20.19 21.11
N LEU A 349 -13.50 20.80 20.62
CA LEU A 349 -12.58 20.16 19.68
C LEU A 349 -11.57 19.30 20.42
N VAL A 350 -11.22 18.19 19.79
CA VAL A 350 -10.24 17.21 20.28
C VAL A 350 -8.84 17.62 19.81
N SER A 351 -7.85 17.60 20.71
CA SER A 351 -6.47 17.87 20.31
C SER A 351 -6.02 16.90 19.20
N SER A 352 -5.46 17.44 18.13
CA SER A 352 -4.91 16.66 17.01
C SER A 352 -3.71 15.76 17.39
N LEU A 353 -3.09 16.00 18.57
CA LEU A 353 -1.99 15.16 19.07
C LEU A 353 -2.41 13.71 19.34
N TRP A 354 -3.69 13.47 19.66
CA TRP A 354 -4.20 12.10 19.80
C TRP A 354 -4.02 11.30 18.48
N LEU A 355 -4.27 11.96 17.36
CA LEU A 355 -4.11 11.31 16.04
C LEU A 355 -2.64 11.15 15.67
N VAL A 356 -1.80 12.14 15.97
CA VAL A 356 -0.35 12.02 15.76
C VAL A 356 0.20 10.82 16.52
N GLY A 357 -0.18 10.65 17.80
CA GLY A 357 0.20 9.46 18.59
C GLY A 357 -0.35 8.15 18.04
N ALA A 358 -1.61 8.15 17.59
CA ALA A 358 -2.22 6.97 16.98
C ALA A 358 -1.50 6.58 15.67
N TYR A 359 -1.21 7.54 14.80
CA TYR A 359 -0.48 7.28 13.56
C TYR A 359 0.96 6.81 13.80
N PHE A 360 1.62 7.31 14.83
CA PHE A 360 2.93 6.82 15.26
C PHE A 360 2.85 5.32 15.60
N LEU A 361 1.90 4.92 16.46
CA LEU A 361 1.71 3.51 16.84
C LEU A 361 1.33 2.63 15.63
N GLN A 362 0.48 3.13 14.75
CA GLN A 362 0.12 2.43 13.51
C GLN A 362 1.33 2.17 12.63
N VAL A 363 2.22 3.15 12.45
CA VAL A 363 3.44 3.00 11.65
C VAL A 363 4.44 2.07 12.31
N VAL A 364 4.60 2.12 13.64
CA VAL A 364 5.39 1.11 14.37
C VAL A 364 4.87 -0.30 14.09
N GLY A 365 3.55 -0.47 14.09
CA GLY A 365 2.91 -1.74 13.73
C GLY A 365 3.15 -2.14 12.28
N GLU A 366 3.06 -1.20 11.34
CA GLU A 366 3.32 -1.44 9.91
C GLU A 366 4.75 -1.90 9.66
N LEU A 367 5.74 -1.26 10.29
CA LEU A 367 7.15 -1.62 10.14
C LEU A 367 7.49 -2.99 10.74
N CYS A 368 6.70 -3.47 11.70
CA CYS A 368 6.79 -4.84 12.18
C CYS A 368 6.19 -5.85 11.19
N LEU A 369 5.14 -5.51 10.44
CA LEU A 369 4.36 -6.47 9.65
C LEU A 369 4.68 -6.43 8.16
N SER A 370 4.68 -5.26 7.52
CA SER A 370 4.64 -5.14 6.06
C SER A 370 5.93 -5.61 5.36
N PRO A 371 7.14 -5.17 5.75
CA PRO A 371 8.38 -5.66 5.14
C PRO A 371 8.59 -7.15 5.40
N VAL A 372 8.22 -7.60 6.60
CA VAL A 372 8.37 -8.99 7.04
C VAL A 372 7.43 -9.92 6.28
N GLY A 373 6.18 -9.50 6.05
CA GLY A 373 5.19 -10.27 5.29
C GLY A 373 5.60 -10.50 3.84
N ASN A 374 6.07 -9.45 3.16
CA ASN A 374 6.60 -9.58 1.80
C ASN A 374 7.75 -10.60 1.72
N SER A 375 8.71 -10.51 2.64
CA SER A 375 9.84 -11.45 2.70
C SER A 375 9.38 -12.88 3.04
N ALA A 376 8.50 -13.04 4.03
CA ALA A 376 8.03 -14.35 4.46
C ALA A 376 7.29 -15.08 3.34
N VAL A 377 6.38 -14.41 2.63
CA VAL A 377 5.62 -15.03 1.53
C VAL A 377 6.54 -15.48 0.40
N THR A 378 7.55 -14.70 0.04
CA THR A 378 8.51 -15.10 -1.00
C THR A 378 9.37 -16.30 -0.60
N LYS A 379 9.73 -16.43 0.68
CA LYS A 379 10.51 -17.55 1.22
C LYS A 379 9.68 -18.83 1.40
N LEU A 380 8.41 -18.68 1.80
CA LEU A 380 7.52 -19.82 2.07
C LEU A 380 6.89 -20.40 0.81
N ALA A 381 6.65 -19.56 -0.20
CA ALA A 381 5.97 -19.98 -1.41
C ALA A 381 6.75 -21.05 -2.17
N PRO A 382 6.10 -22.18 -2.57
CA PRO A 382 6.73 -23.13 -3.49
C PRO A 382 7.19 -22.43 -4.78
N PRO A 383 8.39 -22.72 -5.33
CA PRO A 383 8.98 -21.98 -6.44
C PRO A 383 8.07 -21.85 -7.67
N ARG A 384 7.22 -22.86 -7.92
CA ARG A 384 6.29 -22.89 -9.06
C ARG A 384 5.09 -21.96 -8.93
N ILE A 385 4.76 -21.47 -7.71
CA ILE A 385 3.58 -20.62 -7.44
C ILE A 385 3.92 -19.34 -6.67
N VAL A 386 5.17 -18.92 -6.60
CA VAL A 386 5.59 -17.70 -5.86
C VAL A 386 4.80 -16.48 -6.31
N GLY A 387 4.63 -16.28 -7.61
CA GLY A 387 3.86 -15.15 -8.15
C GLY A 387 2.40 -15.18 -7.71
N MET A 388 1.76 -16.36 -7.71
CA MET A 388 0.39 -16.53 -7.23
C MET A 388 0.28 -16.24 -5.73
N MET A 389 1.22 -16.73 -4.92
CA MET A 389 1.23 -16.50 -3.47
C MET A 389 1.45 -15.03 -3.12
N MET A 390 2.28 -14.31 -3.88
CA MET A 390 2.43 -12.87 -3.78
C MET A 390 1.13 -12.14 -4.17
N GLY A 391 0.43 -12.63 -5.19
CA GLY A 391 -0.91 -12.14 -5.53
C GLY A 391 -1.89 -12.31 -4.36
N VAL A 392 -1.92 -13.49 -3.73
CA VAL A 392 -2.72 -13.76 -2.52
C VAL A 392 -2.32 -12.80 -1.38
N TRP A 393 -1.03 -12.55 -1.18
CA TRP A 393 -0.57 -11.58 -0.19
C TRP A 393 -1.14 -10.18 -0.43
N PHE A 394 -1.11 -9.68 -1.66
CA PHE A 394 -1.69 -8.37 -1.98
C PHE A 394 -3.22 -8.34 -1.86
N LEU A 395 -3.90 -9.47 -2.05
CA LEU A 395 -5.34 -9.58 -1.78
C LEU A 395 -5.67 -9.33 -0.29
N SER A 396 -4.75 -9.61 0.65
CA SER A 396 -4.96 -9.28 2.06
C SER A 396 -5.12 -7.78 2.29
N ILE A 397 -4.32 -6.98 1.57
CA ILE A 397 -4.42 -5.51 1.63
C ILE A 397 -5.75 -5.07 0.99
N GLY A 398 -6.13 -5.67 -0.14
CA GLY A 398 -7.41 -5.39 -0.80
C GLY A 398 -8.62 -5.71 0.08
N ALA A 399 -8.61 -6.87 0.73
CA ALA A 399 -9.64 -7.28 1.69
C ALA A 399 -9.67 -6.33 2.90
N GLY A 400 -8.51 -5.97 3.44
CA GLY A 400 -8.39 -4.99 4.52
C GLY A 400 -8.98 -3.63 4.14
N ASN A 401 -8.67 -3.10 2.96
CA ASN A 401 -9.26 -1.85 2.46
C ASN A 401 -10.78 -1.92 2.30
N LYS A 402 -11.32 -3.04 1.79
CA LYS A 402 -12.76 -3.25 1.69
C LYS A 402 -13.44 -3.29 3.06
N LEU A 403 -12.83 -4.01 4.02
CA LEU A 403 -13.29 -4.05 5.41
C LEU A 403 -13.19 -2.67 6.07
N ALA A 404 -12.11 -1.92 5.82
CA ALA A 404 -11.95 -0.55 6.32
C ALA A 404 -13.08 0.36 5.85
N GLY A 405 -13.48 0.27 4.57
CA GLY A 405 -14.62 1.02 4.06
C GLY A 405 -15.93 0.61 4.71
N TRP A 406 -16.15 -0.69 4.97
CA TRP A 406 -17.34 -1.14 5.69
C TRP A 406 -17.38 -0.62 7.14
N VAL A 407 -16.28 -0.73 7.87
CA VAL A 407 -16.15 -0.19 9.25
C VAL A 407 -16.36 1.31 9.27
N ALA A 408 -15.79 2.05 8.30
CA ALA A 408 -16.00 3.49 8.21
C ALA A 408 -17.48 3.87 8.00
N GLY A 409 -18.24 3.05 7.27
CA GLY A 409 -19.69 3.22 7.12
C GLY A 409 -20.45 3.13 8.45
N LEU A 410 -20.00 2.27 9.38
CA LEU A 410 -20.61 2.12 10.70
C LEU A 410 -20.46 3.38 11.57
N SER A 411 -19.49 4.25 11.30
CA SER A 411 -19.29 5.49 12.06
C SER A 411 -20.48 6.46 11.99
N ALA A 412 -21.41 6.25 11.06
CA ALA A 412 -22.65 7.02 10.98
C ALA A 412 -23.72 6.60 11.98
N SER A 413 -23.69 5.35 12.45
CA SER A 413 -24.73 4.75 13.31
C SER A 413 -24.21 4.26 14.67
N VAL A 414 -22.88 4.09 14.80
CA VAL A 414 -22.23 3.57 15.99
C VAL A 414 -21.43 4.69 16.68
N PRO A 415 -21.53 4.85 18.00
CA PRO A 415 -20.71 5.81 18.74
C PRO A 415 -19.21 5.59 18.47
N LEU A 416 -18.44 6.70 18.37
CA LEU A 416 -17.01 6.65 18.07
C LEU A 416 -16.21 5.84 19.10
N THR A 417 -16.57 5.95 20.39
CA THR A 417 -15.96 5.15 21.46
C THR A 417 -16.20 3.66 21.27
N THR A 418 -17.39 3.27 20.86
CA THR A 418 -17.73 1.87 20.56
C THR A 418 -16.97 1.40 19.31
N LEU A 419 -16.90 2.22 18.27
CA LEU A 419 -16.19 1.89 17.04
C LEU A 419 -14.67 1.72 17.27
N PHE A 420 -14.05 2.67 17.98
CA PHE A 420 -12.62 2.59 18.32
C PHE A 420 -12.36 1.42 19.28
N GLY A 421 -13.27 1.19 20.25
CA GLY A 421 -13.19 0.04 21.15
C GLY A 421 -13.28 -1.30 20.43
N ALA A 422 -14.17 -1.42 19.46
CA ALA A 422 -14.30 -2.64 18.64
C ALA A 422 -13.04 -2.88 17.79
N LEU A 423 -12.49 -1.85 17.14
CA LEU A 423 -11.25 -1.93 16.39
C LEU A 423 -10.06 -2.34 17.29
N ALA A 424 -9.95 -1.73 18.47
CA ALA A 424 -8.96 -2.11 19.47
C ALA A 424 -9.12 -3.57 19.89
N ALA A 425 -10.33 -3.98 20.27
CA ALA A 425 -10.61 -5.33 20.75
C ALA A 425 -10.29 -6.39 19.68
N VAL A 426 -10.76 -6.20 18.43
CA VAL A 426 -10.52 -7.14 17.33
C VAL A 426 -9.02 -7.29 17.04
N THR A 427 -8.28 -6.18 16.99
CA THR A 427 -6.85 -6.23 16.67
C THR A 427 -6.01 -6.75 17.83
N LEU A 428 -6.35 -6.42 19.09
CA LEU A 428 -5.65 -6.95 20.27
C LEU A 428 -5.94 -8.43 20.48
N VAL A 429 -7.19 -8.89 20.28
CA VAL A 429 -7.54 -10.32 20.31
C VAL A 429 -6.81 -11.05 19.19
N ALA A 430 -6.76 -10.50 17.96
CA ALA A 430 -6.01 -11.09 16.86
C ALA A 430 -4.50 -11.17 17.18
N ALA A 431 -3.93 -10.13 17.81
CA ALA A 431 -2.54 -10.14 18.27
C ALA A 431 -2.30 -11.27 19.28
N LEU A 432 -3.17 -11.40 20.28
CA LEU A 432 -3.10 -12.46 21.30
C LEU A 432 -3.24 -13.85 20.67
N VAL A 433 -4.23 -14.05 19.80
CA VAL A 433 -4.44 -15.34 19.12
C VAL A 433 -3.21 -15.71 18.31
N LEU A 434 -2.64 -14.78 17.53
CA LEU A 434 -1.44 -15.05 16.75
C LEU A 434 -0.23 -15.31 17.67
N PHE A 435 -0.13 -14.62 18.80
CA PHE A 435 0.91 -14.87 19.80
C PHE A 435 0.81 -16.29 20.37
N LEU A 436 -0.39 -16.76 20.70
CA LEU A 436 -0.61 -18.14 21.15
C LEU A 436 -0.33 -19.18 20.05
N LEU A 437 -0.52 -18.79 18.79
CA LEU A 437 -0.25 -19.63 17.61
C LEU A 437 1.19 -19.57 17.11
N LEU A 438 2.11 -18.88 17.79
CA LEU A 438 3.51 -18.74 17.35
C LEU A 438 4.18 -20.09 17.03
N GLN A 439 4.06 -21.06 17.93
CA GLN A 439 4.67 -22.38 17.76
C GLN A 439 4.04 -23.20 16.63
N PRO A 440 2.69 -23.35 16.56
CA PRO A 440 2.02 -23.98 15.43
C PRO A 440 2.40 -23.37 14.07
N VAL A 441 2.37 -22.03 13.94
CA VAL A 441 2.70 -21.35 12.69
C VAL A 441 4.17 -21.58 12.31
N ARG A 442 5.10 -21.49 13.25
CA ARG A 442 6.52 -21.81 13.00
C ARG A 442 6.72 -23.25 12.52
N ARG A 443 5.96 -24.22 13.04
CA ARG A 443 6.02 -25.61 12.54
C ARG A 443 5.51 -25.71 11.10
N LEU A 444 4.43 -25.01 10.75
CA LEU A 444 3.92 -24.95 9.37
C LEU A 444 4.95 -24.32 8.41
N MET A 445 5.75 -23.38 8.86
CA MET A 445 6.80 -22.74 8.05
C MET A 445 7.95 -23.69 7.67
N GLY A 446 8.07 -24.85 8.31
CA GLY A 446 9.03 -25.88 7.93
C GLY A 446 10.49 -25.44 8.03
N GLY A 447 10.88 -24.71 9.09
CA GLY A 447 12.24 -24.24 9.35
C GLY A 447 12.65 -22.97 8.59
N VAL A 448 11.74 -22.33 7.86
CA VAL A 448 11.98 -21.01 7.26
C VAL A 448 11.79 -19.93 8.34
N HIS A 449 12.80 -19.05 8.50
CA HIS A 449 12.82 -17.96 9.47
C HIS A 449 12.84 -16.61 8.80
#